data_43f24adb0cdf5aee7d14e691e1730bc5
#
_entry.id   43f24adb0cdf5aee7d14e691e1730bc5
#
_cell.length_a   1.000
_cell.length_b   1.000
_cell.length_c   1.000
_cell.angle_alpha   90.00
_cell.angle_beta   90.00
_cell.angle_gamma   90.00
#
_symmetry.space_group_name_H-M   'P 1'
#
loop_
_entity.id
_entity.type
_entity.pdbx_description
1 polymer ?
#
loop_
_entity_poly.entity_id
_entity_poly.type
_entity_poly.pdbx_seq_one_letter_code
_entity_poly.pdbx_strand_id
1 'polypeptide(L)'
;MRRKLFTAINLLCIVLTMVVLLTVTAILQTTFYPTGVEGKSERFLQITTITQASNNNTSRSPLGYKTIDQYLRKMKTVEKVAAVTGPESVSVYQKDSVNEFMMRRADAEYWQILDFKLLSGRVPSEDDVRQGRFVAVVNENTAKKLFGTESAVGKKINTGGQQFEIIGVVEDVIHLNAYADMWVPVTTFPSSQYREQYTGDFTALLMGKSAADLPLIKDELLQIVKQINADEPNHWDHTYMWADGKLDFFARGILNNDEVAGSGAAQLLAGIVFAMLLFMLLPALNLINLNSGRIMERAAEIGVRKAFGASNSELVKQFVMENILLCLFGGALGLIFTKLTLIWLSNVNLVPYMKVDLSFAVFAYGFVIAIVFGVLSGVIPAWKMSRLDPVLALKGAA
;
A
#
# COMPACT_ATOMS: atom_id res chain seq x y z
N MET A 1 -21.20 9.35 -39.48
CA MET A 1 -20.65 8.22 -38.76
C MET A 1 -19.23 8.45 -38.24
N ARG A 2 -18.27 8.92 -39.03
CA ARG A 2 -16.86 9.18 -38.59
C ARG A 2 -16.72 10.01 -37.30
N ARG A 3 -17.47 11.09 -37.13
CA ARG A 3 -17.42 11.95 -35.94
C ARG A 3 -17.76 11.20 -34.62
N LYS A 4 -18.75 10.29 -34.65
CA LYS A 4 -19.15 9.51 -33.49
C LYS A 4 -18.08 8.47 -33.11
N LEU A 5 -17.42 7.89 -34.10
CA LEU A 5 -16.36 6.90 -33.89
C LEU A 5 -15.13 7.54 -33.21
N PHE A 6 -14.66 8.69 -33.69
CA PHE A 6 -13.54 9.41 -33.09
C PHE A 6 -13.83 9.83 -31.63
N THR A 7 -15.05 10.28 -31.34
CA THR A 7 -15.44 10.61 -29.97
C THR A 7 -15.46 9.38 -29.07
N ALA A 8 -15.95 8.26 -29.56
CA ALA A 8 -15.99 7.00 -28.83
C ALA A 8 -14.56 6.47 -28.54
N ILE A 9 -13.65 6.54 -29.53
CA ILE A 9 -12.24 6.13 -29.33
C ILE A 9 -11.58 7.03 -28.28
N ASN A 10 -11.77 8.35 -28.36
CA ASN A 10 -11.23 9.28 -27.37
C ASN A 10 -11.74 8.96 -25.97
N LEU A 11 -13.05 8.79 -25.85
CA LEU A 11 -13.68 8.45 -24.56
C LEU A 11 -13.14 7.14 -24.00
N LEU A 12 -13.00 6.12 -24.85
CA LEU A 12 -12.44 4.83 -24.45
C LEU A 12 -11.00 4.97 -23.95
N CYS A 13 -10.16 5.74 -24.66
CA CYS A 13 -8.77 5.99 -24.24
C CYS A 13 -8.71 6.71 -22.88
N ILE A 14 -9.55 7.71 -22.67
CA ILE A 14 -9.63 8.45 -21.41
C ILE A 14 -10.07 7.50 -20.28
N VAL A 15 -11.16 6.76 -20.49
CA VAL A 15 -11.69 5.82 -19.50
C VAL A 15 -10.64 4.78 -19.13
N LEU A 16 -10.00 4.14 -20.10
CA LEU A 16 -8.97 3.13 -19.84
C LEU A 16 -7.78 3.69 -19.05
N THR A 17 -7.30 4.88 -19.44
CA THR A 17 -6.21 5.54 -18.72
C THR A 17 -6.60 5.85 -17.30
N MET A 18 -7.80 6.39 -17.08
CA MET A 18 -8.31 6.71 -15.75
C MET A 18 -8.46 5.46 -14.89
N VAL A 19 -9.00 4.36 -15.45
CA VAL A 19 -9.14 3.09 -14.72
C VAL A 19 -7.79 2.59 -14.23
N VAL A 20 -6.77 2.56 -15.09
CA VAL A 20 -5.43 2.09 -14.70
C VAL A 20 -4.81 3.01 -13.65
N LEU A 21 -4.80 4.33 -13.87
CA LEU A 21 -4.19 5.28 -12.93
C LEU A 21 -4.88 5.26 -11.57
N LEU A 22 -6.22 5.25 -11.55
CA LEU A 22 -6.97 5.24 -10.30
C LEU A 22 -6.86 3.89 -9.56
N THR A 23 -6.84 2.77 -10.30
CA THR A 23 -6.61 1.46 -9.69
C THR A 23 -5.23 1.38 -9.04
N VAL A 24 -4.18 1.81 -9.74
CA VAL A 24 -2.82 1.88 -9.18
C VAL A 24 -2.78 2.83 -7.97
N THR A 25 -3.36 4.02 -8.08
CA THR A 25 -3.41 4.98 -6.96
C THR A 25 -4.15 4.42 -5.76
N ALA A 26 -5.27 3.71 -5.95
CA ALA A 26 -6.03 3.09 -4.87
C ALA A 26 -5.22 1.99 -4.17
N ILE A 27 -4.52 1.14 -4.94
CA ILE A 27 -3.63 0.10 -4.39
C ILE A 27 -2.48 0.74 -3.60
N LEU A 28 -1.79 1.73 -4.17
CA LEU A 28 -0.70 2.44 -3.48
C LEU A 28 -1.20 3.11 -2.19
N GLN A 29 -2.38 3.73 -2.22
CA GLN A 29 -2.98 4.33 -1.05
C GLN A 29 -3.25 3.28 0.04
N THR A 30 -3.89 2.17 -0.29
CA THR A 30 -4.17 1.10 0.68
C THR A 30 -2.88 0.49 1.24
N THR A 31 -1.82 0.42 0.42
CA THR A 31 -0.54 -0.16 0.83
C THR A 31 0.27 0.77 1.74
N PHE A 32 0.37 2.06 1.41
CA PHE A 32 1.32 2.96 2.07
C PHE A 32 0.70 3.90 3.10
N TYR A 33 -0.60 4.21 2.98
CA TYR A 33 -1.25 5.12 3.92
C TYR A 33 -1.88 4.37 5.10
N PRO A 34 -2.09 5.05 6.24
CA PRO A 34 -2.76 4.45 7.39
C PRO A 34 -4.21 4.11 7.05
N THR A 35 -4.49 2.81 7.03
CA THR A 35 -5.82 2.27 6.74
C THR A 35 -6.09 1.01 7.55
N GLY A 36 -7.35 0.72 7.82
CA GLY A 36 -7.77 -0.51 8.49
C GLY A 36 -7.01 -0.76 9.78
N VAL A 37 -6.52 -1.98 9.96
CA VAL A 37 -5.80 -2.42 11.17
C VAL A 37 -4.50 -1.64 11.42
N GLU A 38 -3.87 -1.09 10.39
CA GLU A 38 -2.69 -0.24 10.50
C GLU A 38 -3.03 1.26 10.45
N GLY A 39 -4.19 1.65 10.95
CA GLY A 39 -4.64 3.05 11.01
C GLY A 39 -3.67 4.00 11.72
N LYS A 40 -2.82 3.47 12.61
CA LYS A 40 -1.79 4.23 13.32
C LYS A 40 -0.40 4.16 12.66
N SER A 41 -0.28 3.67 11.42
CA SER A 41 1.03 3.44 10.78
C SER A 41 1.89 4.70 10.57
N GLU A 42 1.31 5.90 10.69
CA GLU A 42 2.07 7.15 10.73
C GLU A 42 2.84 7.35 12.03
N ARG A 43 2.52 6.60 13.09
CA ARG A 43 3.08 6.73 14.44
C ARG A 43 4.01 5.59 14.81
N PHE A 44 4.16 4.55 13.99
CA PHE A 44 5.06 3.44 14.30
C PHE A 44 6.04 3.14 13.17
N LEU A 45 7.18 2.63 13.56
CA LEU A 45 8.21 2.07 12.69
C LEU A 45 8.30 0.57 12.94
N GLN A 46 8.79 -0.16 11.95
CA GLN A 46 9.06 -1.58 12.05
C GLN A 46 10.55 -1.86 11.88
N ILE A 47 11.06 -2.80 12.67
CA ILE A 47 12.40 -3.37 12.50
C ILE A 47 12.19 -4.84 12.15
N THR A 48 12.41 -5.19 10.90
CA THR A 48 12.21 -6.55 10.39
C THR A 48 13.49 -7.36 10.33
N THR A 49 14.64 -6.67 10.36
CA THR A 49 15.93 -7.29 10.07
C THR A 49 17.03 -6.70 10.94
N ILE A 50 17.87 -7.57 11.46
CA ILE A 50 19.17 -7.27 12.05
C ILE A 50 20.25 -7.82 11.14
N THR A 51 21.23 -7.01 10.81
CA THR A 51 22.36 -7.39 9.98
C THR A 51 23.61 -7.44 10.85
N GLN A 52 24.34 -8.52 10.73
CA GLN A 52 25.57 -8.77 11.47
C GLN A 52 26.69 -9.06 10.47
N ALA A 53 27.78 -8.31 10.55
CA ALA A 53 28.91 -8.43 9.66
C ALA A 53 30.19 -8.74 10.43
N SER A 54 31.00 -9.68 9.91
CA SER A 54 32.33 -9.99 10.41
C SER A 54 33.25 -10.35 9.24
N ASN A 55 34.40 -9.67 9.15
CA ASN A 55 35.43 -9.85 8.10
C ASN A 55 34.87 -9.95 6.67
N ASN A 56 34.53 -11.12 6.18
CA ASN A 56 33.96 -11.35 4.84
C ASN A 56 32.56 -11.96 4.88
N ASN A 57 31.96 -12.13 6.05
CA ASN A 57 30.63 -12.73 6.22
C ASN A 57 29.63 -11.68 6.67
N THR A 58 28.50 -11.62 5.99
CA THR A 58 27.33 -10.83 6.40
C THR A 58 26.16 -11.77 6.58
N SER A 59 25.60 -11.78 7.76
CA SER A 59 24.36 -12.50 8.09
C SER A 59 23.22 -11.51 8.23
N ARG A 60 22.12 -11.80 7.59
CA ARG A 60 20.88 -11.03 7.72
C ARG A 60 19.77 -11.95 8.21
N SER A 61 19.14 -11.59 9.29
CA SER A 61 18.10 -12.38 9.94
C SER A 61 17.01 -11.47 10.51
N PRO A 62 15.79 -11.96 10.75
CA PRO A 62 14.87 -11.26 11.62
C PRO A 62 15.46 -11.12 13.05
N LEU A 63 14.83 -10.26 13.86
CA LEU A 63 15.29 -10.03 15.23
C LEU A 63 15.05 -11.23 16.11
N GLY A 64 15.91 -11.44 17.08
CA GLY A 64 15.64 -12.32 18.22
C GLY A 64 14.85 -11.59 19.31
N TYR A 65 14.13 -12.35 20.13
CA TYR A 65 13.35 -11.78 21.23
C TYR A 65 14.21 -11.03 22.24
N LYS A 66 15.44 -11.51 22.50
CA LYS A 66 16.42 -10.85 23.38
C LYS A 66 16.72 -9.40 22.94
N THR A 67 16.90 -9.17 21.65
CA THR A 67 17.13 -7.84 21.11
C THR A 67 15.97 -6.91 21.41
N ILE A 68 14.72 -7.38 21.25
CA ILE A 68 13.53 -6.59 21.53
C ILE A 68 13.38 -6.33 23.03
N ASP A 69 13.48 -7.37 23.85
CA ASP A 69 13.20 -7.31 25.29
C ASP A 69 14.29 -6.54 26.07
N GLN A 70 15.55 -6.80 25.77
CA GLN A 70 16.65 -6.19 26.53
C GLN A 70 17.05 -4.80 26.04
N TYR A 71 16.81 -4.47 24.77
CA TYR A 71 17.28 -3.21 24.18
C TYR A 71 16.13 -2.33 23.72
N LEU A 72 15.26 -2.80 22.83
CA LEU A 72 14.26 -1.91 22.22
C LEU A 72 13.19 -1.47 23.21
N ARG A 73 12.74 -2.31 24.13
CA ARG A 73 11.78 -1.96 25.18
C ARG A 73 12.30 -0.95 26.18
N LYS A 74 13.62 -0.72 26.25
CA LYS A 74 14.25 0.28 27.12
C LYS A 74 14.40 1.65 26.47
N MET A 75 14.03 1.78 25.20
CA MET A 75 14.05 3.07 24.49
C MET A 75 13.08 4.04 25.16
N LYS A 76 13.53 5.30 25.28
CA LYS A 76 12.78 6.37 25.97
C LYS A 76 11.84 7.14 25.04
N THR A 77 12.16 7.13 23.74
CA THR A 77 11.38 7.83 22.71
C THR A 77 10.16 7.06 22.24
N VAL A 78 10.09 5.74 22.53
CA VAL A 78 8.96 4.90 22.15
C VAL A 78 7.87 4.89 23.24
N GLU A 79 6.62 4.91 22.84
CA GLU A 79 5.46 4.72 23.71
C GLU A 79 5.21 3.23 23.97
N LYS A 80 5.32 2.41 22.92
CA LYS A 80 5.10 0.95 22.98
C LYS A 80 6.02 0.22 22.01
N VAL A 81 6.44 -0.97 22.41
CA VAL A 81 7.23 -1.88 21.59
C VAL A 81 6.54 -3.23 21.55
N ALA A 82 6.13 -3.66 20.37
CA ALA A 82 5.57 -4.99 20.18
C ALA A 82 6.56 -5.93 19.51
N ALA A 83 6.51 -7.20 19.95
CA ALA A 83 7.22 -8.30 19.34
C ALA A 83 6.22 -9.23 18.64
N VAL A 84 6.42 -9.48 17.35
CA VAL A 84 5.57 -10.38 16.56
C VAL A 84 6.45 -11.21 15.62
N THR A 85 6.13 -12.51 15.45
CA THR A 85 6.83 -13.33 14.45
C THR A 85 6.35 -13.04 13.03
N GLY A 86 7.16 -13.41 12.04
CA GLY A 86 6.66 -13.58 10.67
C GLY A 86 5.49 -14.56 10.63
N PRO A 87 4.64 -14.53 9.58
CA PRO A 87 3.61 -15.54 9.40
C PRO A 87 4.28 -16.89 9.03
N GLU A 88 3.96 -17.94 9.78
CA GLU A 88 4.43 -19.31 9.54
C GLU A 88 3.24 -20.20 9.12
N SER A 89 3.45 -21.10 8.17
CA SER A 89 2.41 -22.07 7.77
C SER A 89 2.31 -23.16 8.82
N VAL A 90 1.11 -23.36 9.35
CA VAL A 90 0.82 -24.40 10.36
C VAL A 90 -0.37 -25.25 9.93
N SER A 91 -0.31 -26.55 10.23
CA SER A 91 -1.39 -27.48 9.99
C SER A 91 -2.32 -27.54 11.20
N VAL A 92 -3.61 -27.30 10.98
CA VAL A 92 -4.67 -27.51 11.98
C VAL A 92 -5.39 -28.81 11.66
N TYR A 93 -5.36 -29.73 12.60
CA TYR A 93 -5.95 -31.05 12.47
C TYR A 93 -7.39 -31.05 12.96
N GLN A 94 -8.32 -31.45 12.11
CA GLN A 94 -9.71 -31.76 12.40
C GLN A 94 -9.96 -33.25 12.15
N LYS A 95 -11.08 -33.80 12.65
CA LYS A 95 -11.36 -35.27 12.59
C LYS A 95 -11.11 -35.86 11.20
N ASP A 96 -11.56 -35.15 10.14
CA ASP A 96 -11.57 -35.69 8.75
C ASP A 96 -10.78 -34.82 7.77
N SER A 97 -10.08 -33.79 8.25
CA SER A 97 -9.34 -32.85 7.39
C SER A 97 -8.13 -32.24 8.07
N VAL A 98 -7.14 -31.90 7.26
CA VAL A 98 -5.99 -31.07 7.67
C VAL A 98 -6.06 -29.80 6.83
N ASN A 99 -6.07 -28.66 7.50
CA ASN A 99 -6.06 -27.37 6.87
C ASN A 99 -4.80 -26.61 7.21
N GLU A 100 -4.19 -25.96 6.24
CA GLU A 100 -3.06 -25.07 6.43
C GLU A 100 -3.53 -23.65 6.66
N PHE A 101 -2.91 -22.99 7.64
CA PHE A 101 -3.17 -21.61 8.02
C PHE A 101 -1.87 -20.89 8.33
N MET A 102 -1.87 -19.58 8.11
CA MET A 102 -0.76 -18.71 8.50
C MET A 102 -0.93 -18.28 9.95
N MET A 103 0.04 -18.63 10.80
CA MET A 103 0.05 -18.30 12.22
C MET A 103 1.14 -17.28 12.55
N ARG A 104 0.82 -16.34 13.45
CA ARG A 104 1.80 -15.46 14.09
C ARG A 104 1.78 -15.63 15.60
N ARG A 105 2.94 -15.44 16.21
CA ARG A 105 3.08 -15.31 17.66
C ARG A 105 3.29 -13.85 18.01
N ALA A 106 2.49 -13.32 18.94
CA ALA A 106 2.53 -11.91 19.29
C ALA A 106 2.45 -11.68 20.80
N ASP A 107 3.00 -10.56 21.25
CA ASP A 107 2.81 -10.08 22.61
C ASP A 107 1.51 -9.27 22.78
N ALA A 108 1.27 -8.74 23.97
CA ALA A 108 0.06 -7.98 24.25
C ALA A 108 0.07 -6.58 23.63
N GLU A 109 1.25 -5.97 23.51
CA GLU A 109 1.43 -4.65 22.93
C GLU A 109 1.09 -4.62 21.44
N TYR A 110 1.27 -5.73 20.74
CA TYR A 110 0.88 -5.90 19.34
C TYR A 110 -0.59 -5.52 19.10
N TRP A 111 -1.48 -5.98 19.97
CA TRP A 111 -2.92 -5.70 19.89
C TRP A 111 -3.28 -4.26 20.28
N GLN A 112 -2.37 -3.53 20.93
CA GLN A 112 -2.54 -2.12 21.29
C GLN A 112 -2.02 -1.17 20.21
N ILE A 113 -0.99 -1.61 19.45
CA ILE A 113 -0.42 -0.86 18.33
C ILE A 113 -1.35 -0.97 17.10
N LEU A 114 -1.82 -2.18 16.82
CA LEU A 114 -2.67 -2.46 15.67
C LEU A 114 -4.15 -2.47 16.04
N ASP A 115 -4.97 -1.82 15.22
CA ASP A 115 -6.41 -1.64 15.47
C ASP A 115 -7.23 -2.78 14.84
N PHE A 116 -7.12 -3.99 15.39
CA PHE A 116 -7.94 -5.11 14.92
C PHE A 116 -9.42 -4.90 15.23
N LYS A 117 -10.25 -5.08 14.21
CA LYS A 117 -11.70 -5.07 14.40
C LYS A 117 -12.16 -6.42 14.92
N LEU A 118 -12.51 -6.44 16.21
CA LEU A 118 -13.03 -7.62 16.88
C LEU A 118 -14.49 -7.87 16.46
N LEU A 119 -14.77 -9.09 15.98
CA LEU A 119 -16.11 -9.53 15.61
C LEU A 119 -16.81 -10.27 16.77
N SER A 120 -16.04 -11.05 17.53
CA SER A 120 -16.56 -11.73 18.74
C SER A 120 -15.42 -12.10 19.70
N GLY A 121 -15.76 -12.28 20.98
CA GLY A 121 -14.78 -12.65 22.00
C GLY A 121 -13.87 -11.51 22.43
N ARG A 122 -12.59 -11.79 22.63
CA ARG A 122 -11.55 -10.84 23.08
C ARG A 122 -10.20 -11.14 22.44
N VAL A 123 -9.28 -10.18 22.50
CA VAL A 123 -7.86 -10.37 22.17
C VAL A 123 -7.07 -10.87 23.41
N PRO A 124 -5.86 -11.46 23.22
CA PRO A 124 -4.99 -11.84 24.33
C PRO A 124 -4.62 -10.63 25.20
N SER A 125 -4.76 -10.80 26.50
CA SER A 125 -4.34 -9.81 27.48
C SER A 125 -2.86 -9.97 27.85
N GLU A 126 -2.30 -8.99 28.54
CA GLU A 126 -0.95 -9.08 29.11
C GLU A 126 -0.79 -10.29 30.04
N ASP A 127 -1.84 -10.62 30.80
CA ASP A 127 -1.85 -11.81 31.66
C ASP A 127 -1.86 -13.13 30.87
N ASP A 128 -2.57 -13.20 29.76
CA ASP A 128 -2.54 -14.39 28.89
C ASP A 128 -1.13 -14.62 28.34
N VAL A 129 -0.45 -13.55 27.92
CA VAL A 129 0.93 -13.62 27.42
C VAL A 129 1.90 -13.98 28.56
N ARG A 130 1.80 -13.29 29.70
CA ARG A 130 2.71 -13.53 30.84
C ARG A 130 2.62 -14.94 31.40
N GLN A 131 1.40 -15.50 31.49
CA GLN A 131 1.14 -16.83 32.00
C GLN A 131 1.33 -17.93 30.95
N GLY A 132 1.62 -17.60 29.70
CA GLY A 132 1.79 -18.57 28.61
C GLY A 132 0.52 -19.36 28.32
N ARG A 133 -0.66 -18.71 28.40
CA ARG A 133 -1.94 -19.37 28.14
C ARG A 133 -2.04 -19.77 26.67
N PHE A 134 -2.46 -21.00 26.42
CA PHE A 134 -2.69 -21.52 25.09
C PHE A 134 -4.03 -21.02 24.53
N VAL A 135 -4.07 -19.75 24.18
CA VAL A 135 -5.23 -19.07 23.57
C VAL A 135 -4.91 -18.64 22.16
N ALA A 136 -5.93 -18.57 21.31
CA ALA A 136 -5.80 -18.14 19.92
C ALA A 136 -6.88 -17.10 19.56
N VAL A 137 -6.51 -16.16 18.71
CA VAL A 137 -7.44 -15.34 17.94
C VAL A 137 -7.36 -15.80 16.50
N VAL A 138 -8.49 -15.92 15.82
CA VAL A 138 -8.56 -16.31 14.42
C VAL A 138 -9.26 -15.24 13.59
N ASN A 139 -8.98 -15.18 12.28
CA ASN A 139 -9.74 -14.32 11.37
C ASN A 139 -11.11 -14.93 11.04
N GLU A 140 -11.99 -14.12 10.45
CA GLU A 140 -13.36 -14.53 10.10
C GLU A 140 -13.38 -15.73 9.15
N ASN A 141 -12.50 -15.72 8.13
CA ASN A 141 -12.41 -16.80 7.13
C ASN A 141 -11.97 -18.12 7.77
N THR A 142 -10.98 -18.09 8.66
CA THR A 142 -10.51 -19.27 9.40
C THR A 142 -11.62 -19.81 10.31
N ALA A 143 -12.33 -18.94 11.03
CA ALA A 143 -13.47 -19.35 11.84
C ALA A 143 -14.55 -20.06 11.00
N LYS A 144 -14.92 -19.50 9.86
CA LYS A 144 -15.88 -20.10 8.91
C LYS A 144 -15.39 -21.43 8.33
N LYS A 145 -14.11 -21.50 7.96
CA LYS A 145 -13.51 -22.70 7.36
C LYS A 145 -13.45 -23.86 8.35
N LEU A 146 -13.17 -23.57 9.63
CA LEU A 146 -13.05 -24.59 10.66
C LEU A 146 -14.41 -25.01 11.27
N PHE A 147 -15.35 -24.07 11.43
CA PHE A 147 -16.56 -24.30 12.21
C PHE A 147 -17.86 -23.96 11.48
N GLY A 148 -17.78 -23.52 10.21
CA GLY A 148 -18.94 -23.14 9.42
C GLY A 148 -19.69 -21.95 10.01
N THR A 149 -20.96 -22.14 10.35
CA THR A 149 -21.81 -21.10 10.97
C THR A 149 -21.80 -21.09 12.50
N GLU A 150 -21.12 -22.05 13.13
CA GLU A 150 -21.05 -22.13 14.58
C GLU A 150 -20.06 -21.13 15.15
N SER A 151 -20.29 -20.67 16.41
CA SER A 151 -19.35 -19.81 17.11
C SER A 151 -18.01 -20.51 17.28
N ALA A 152 -16.92 -19.84 16.85
CA ALA A 152 -15.56 -20.33 17.03
C ALA A 152 -15.05 -20.10 18.47
N VAL A 153 -15.53 -19.07 19.15
CA VAL A 153 -15.09 -18.71 20.50
C VAL A 153 -15.43 -19.83 21.51
N GLY A 154 -14.44 -20.23 22.31
CA GLY A 154 -14.52 -21.34 23.26
C GLY A 154 -14.17 -22.71 22.66
N LYS A 155 -14.05 -22.83 21.33
CA LYS A 155 -13.61 -24.07 20.68
C LYS A 155 -12.10 -24.20 20.72
N LYS A 156 -11.65 -25.45 20.64
CA LYS A 156 -10.22 -25.79 20.68
C LYS A 156 -9.73 -26.25 19.32
N ILE A 157 -8.51 -25.85 19.00
CA ILE A 157 -7.78 -26.25 17.79
C ILE A 157 -6.45 -26.87 18.17
N ASN A 158 -6.02 -27.88 17.41
CA ASN A 158 -4.73 -28.54 17.60
C ASN A 158 -3.80 -28.18 16.44
N THR A 159 -2.64 -27.60 16.78
CA THR A 159 -1.61 -27.24 15.82
C THR A 159 -0.24 -27.31 16.46
N GLY A 160 0.77 -27.78 15.73
CA GLY A 160 2.15 -27.88 16.22
C GLY A 160 2.31 -28.72 17.51
N GLY A 161 1.46 -29.72 17.73
CA GLY A 161 1.46 -30.54 18.95
C GLY A 161 0.88 -29.82 20.17
N GLN A 162 0.32 -28.62 20.03
CA GLN A 162 -0.27 -27.82 21.09
C GLN A 162 -1.77 -27.64 20.85
N GLN A 163 -2.55 -27.50 21.93
CA GLN A 163 -3.97 -27.24 21.86
C GLN A 163 -4.27 -25.82 22.32
N PHE A 164 -4.89 -25.02 21.45
CA PHE A 164 -5.26 -23.63 21.71
C PHE A 164 -6.78 -23.48 21.81
N GLU A 165 -7.24 -22.71 22.79
CA GLU A 165 -8.62 -22.28 22.90
C GLU A 165 -8.82 -20.96 22.12
N ILE A 166 -9.79 -20.93 21.22
CA ILE A 166 -10.14 -19.71 20.49
C ILE A 166 -10.87 -18.77 21.43
N ILE A 167 -10.29 -17.60 21.69
CA ILE A 167 -10.85 -16.57 22.58
C ILE A 167 -11.43 -15.38 21.82
N GLY A 168 -11.12 -15.23 20.54
CA GLY A 168 -11.63 -14.12 19.74
C GLY A 168 -11.60 -14.39 18.24
N VAL A 169 -12.47 -13.67 17.54
CA VAL A 169 -12.53 -13.65 16.08
C VAL A 169 -12.41 -12.20 15.62
N VAL A 170 -11.49 -11.94 14.69
CA VAL A 170 -11.25 -10.62 14.09
C VAL A 170 -11.62 -10.62 12.61
N GLU A 171 -11.84 -9.44 12.03
CA GLU A 171 -12.03 -9.27 10.60
C GLU A 171 -10.76 -9.71 9.83
N ASP A 172 -10.95 -10.21 8.62
CA ASP A 172 -9.83 -10.59 7.74
C ASP A 172 -8.97 -9.37 7.41
N VAL A 173 -7.64 -9.51 7.47
CA VAL A 173 -6.68 -8.42 7.26
C VAL A 173 -5.56 -8.83 6.30
N ILE A 174 -5.14 -7.87 5.45
CA ILE A 174 -4.07 -8.06 4.46
C ILE A 174 -2.80 -7.27 4.82
N HIS A 175 -2.88 -6.34 5.76
CA HIS A 175 -1.80 -5.42 6.06
C HIS A 175 -0.52 -6.16 6.50
N LEU A 176 0.64 -5.65 6.07
CA LEU A 176 1.95 -6.27 6.21
C LEU A 176 2.23 -6.81 7.62
N ASN A 177 2.00 -5.98 8.64
CA ASN A 177 2.31 -6.35 10.01
C ASN A 177 1.20 -7.15 10.69
N ALA A 178 0.02 -7.23 10.07
CA ALA A 178 -1.15 -7.88 10.64
C ALA A 178 -1.52 -9.21 9.96
N TYR A 179 -1.12 -9.42 8.70
CA TYR A 179 -1.53 -10.59 7.92
C TYR A 179 -1.21 -11.91 8.64
N ALA A 180 -2.25 -12.64 9.00
CA ALA A 180 -2.24 -14.03 9.43
C ALA A 180 -3.68 -14.56 9.42
N ASP A 181 -3.82 -15.88 9.56
CA ASP A 181 -5.10 -16.56 9.76
C ASP A 181 -5.41 -16.77 11.24
N MET A 182 -4.33 -16.85 12.05
CA MET A 182 -4.42 -17.02 13.50
C MET A 182 -3.24 -16.35 14.22
N TRP A 183 -3.49 -15.93 15.45
CA TRP A 183 -2.51 -15.32 16.33
C TRP A 183 -2.56 -15.98 17.70
N VAL A 184 -1.38 -16.30 18.24
CA VAL A 184 -1.22 -16.90 19.57
C VAL A 184 -0.18 -16.14 20.40
N PRO A 185 -0.20 -16.22 21.74
CA PRO A 185 0.80 -15.54 22.56
C PRO A 185 2.24 -15.99 22.25
N VAL A 186 3.16 -15.03 22.22
CA VAL A 186 4.61 -15.30 22.01
C VAL A 186 5.17 -16.33 23.00
N THR A 187 4.64 -16.36 24.20
CA THR A 187 5.07 -17.26 25.28
C THR A 187 4.68 -18.73 25.08
N THR A 188 3.91 -19.03 24.02
CA THR A 188 3.53 -20.40 23.65
C THR A 188 4.52 -21.07 22.69
N PHE A 189 5.73 -20.52 22.51
CA PHE A 189 6.80 -21.25 21.83
C PHE A 189 7.11 -22.57 22.54
N PRO A 190 7.36 -23.66 21.79
CA PRO A 190 7.67 -24.96 22.42
C PRO A 190 8.94 -24.97 23.27
N SER A 191 9.89 -24.07 23.00
CA SER A 191 11.14 -23.91 23.75
C SER A 191 11.32 -22.47 24.21
N SER A 192 11.89 -22.26 25.39
CA SER A 192 12.26 -20.93 25.90
C SER A 192 13.51 -20.34 25.25
N GLN A 193 14.21 -21.09 24.42
CA GLN A 193 15.46 -20.63 23.78
C GLN A 193 15.31 -19.37 22.96
N TYR A 194 14.11 -19.09 22.39
CA TYR A 194 13.84 -17.86 21.65
C TYR A 194 14.14 -16.59 22.47
N ARG A 195 14.09 -16.68 23.82
CA ARG A 195 14.36 -15.54 24.72
C ARG A 195 15.83 -15.15 24.80
N GLU A 196 16.74 -16.06 24.47
CA GLU A 196 18.17 -15.88 24.58
C GLU A 196 18.85 -15.48 23.27
N GLN A 197 18.09 -15.43 22.18
CA GLN A 197 18.63 -15.22 20.85
C GLN A 197 18.57 -13.74 20.46
N TYR A 198 19.68 -13.22 19.91
CA TYR A 198 19.75 -11.89 19.31
C TYR A 198 19.12 -11.83 17.92
N THR A 199 19.17 -12.91 17.18
CA THR A 199 18.54 -13.14 15.89
C THR A 199 17.51 -14.24 16.01
N GLY A 200 16.45 -14.24 15.22
CA GLY A 200 15.36 -15.23 15.31
C GLY A 200 14.29 -14.98 14.27
N ASP A 201 13.03 -14.97 14.68
CA ASP A 201 11.88 -14.88 13.76
C ASP A 201 11.00 -13.65 13.99
N PHE A 202 11.50 -12.66 14.73
CA PHE A 202 10.69 -11.53 15.19
C PHE A 202 10.86 -10.29 14.35
N THR A 203 9.77 -9.55 14.27
CA THR A 203 9.69 -8.14 13.88
C THR A 203 9.33 -7.34 15.11
N ALA A 204 9.99 -6.20 15.31
CA ALA A 204 9.61 -5.22 16.33
C ALA A 204 8.78 -4.10 15.70
N LEU A 205 7.68 -3.73 16.36
CA LEU A 205 6.92 -2.50 16.03
C LEU A 205 7.21 -1.48 17.14
N LEU A 206 7.74 -0.32 16.75
CA LEU A 206 8.12 0.78 17.64
C LEU A 206 7.13 1.93 17.47
N MET A 207 6.19 2.11 18.40
CA MET A 207 5.20 3.16 18.32
C MET A 207 5.65 4.40 19.10
N GLY A 208 5.67 5.56 18.44
CA GLY A 208 5.83 6.87 19.07
C GLY A 208 4.50 7.45 19.55
N LYS A 209 4.53 8.46 20.43
CA LYS A 209 3.34 9.19 20.85
C LYS A 209 2.70 9.95 19.68
N SER A 210 3.52 10.38 18.72
CA SER A 210 3.10 11.08 17.52
C SER A 210 4.02 10.75 16.34
N ALA A 211 3.62 11.11 15.12
CA ALA A 211 4.47 10.99 13.93
C ALA A 211 5.78 11.84 14.04
N ALA A 212 5.76 12.92 14.84
CA ALA A 212 6.93 13.77 15.04
C ALA A 212 8.05 13.07 15.86
N ASP A 213 7.72 12.01 16.60
CA ASP A 213 8.69 11.26 17.39
C ASP A 213 9.49 10.25 16.55
N LEU A 214 9.05 9.92 15.34
CA LEU A 214 9.68 8.89 14.52
C LEU A 214 11.17 9.17 14.20
N PRO A 215 11.59 10.41 13.88
CA PRO A 215 13.01 10.71 13.74
C PRO A 215 13.81 10.46 15.03
N LEU A 216 13.25 10.84 16.19
CA LEU A 216 13.91 10.63 17.49
C LEU A 216 14.07 9.13 17.81
N ILE A 217 13.08 8.32 17.45
CA ILE A 217 13.16 6.85 17.57
C ILE A 217 14.29 6.31 16.70
N LYS A 218 14.45 6.79 15.46
CA LYS A 218 15.55 6.39 14.57
C LYS A 218 16.90 6.77 15.15
N ASP A 219 17.02 7.98 15.72
CA ASP A 219 18.27 8.47 16.33
C ASP A 219 18.63 7.66 17.60
N GLU A 220 17.66 7.36 18.46
CA GLU A 220 17.87 6.53 19.64
C GLU A 220 18.24 5.09 19.23
N LEU A 221 17.65 4.54 18.18
CA LEU A 221 18.00 3.22 17.67
C LEU A 221 19.49 3.13 17.29
N LEU A 222 20.06 4.16 16.70
CA LEU A 222 21.50 4.21 16.41
C LEU A 222 22.37 4.10 17.67
N GLN A 223 21.93 4.66 18.81
CA GLN A 223 22.62 4.50 20.09
C GLN A 223 22.44 3.08 20.65
N ILE A 224 21.24 2.51 20.53
CA ILE A 224 20.98 1.10 20.90
C ILE A 224 21.87 0.15 20.10
N VAL A 225 22.02 0.36 18.80
CA VAL A 225 22.91 -0.44 17.94
C VAL A 225 24.36 -0.36 18.43
N LYS A 226 24.83 0.83 18.83
CA LYS A 226 26.18 0.97 19.42
C LYS A 226 26.32 0.22 20.74
N GLN A 227 25.26 0.23 21.57
CA GLN A 227 25.26 -0.52 22.83
C GLN A 227 25.30 -2.03 22.58
N ILE A 228 24.52 -2.56 21.64
CA ILE A 228 24.54 -4.00 21.26
C ILE A 228 25.94 -4.40 20.81
N ASN A 229 26.60 -3.58 19.99
CA ASN A 229 27.97 -3.84 19.52
C ASN A 229 29.01 -3.80 20.65
N ALA A 230 28.78 -3.00 21.71
CA ALA A 230 29.65 -2.95 22.88
C ALA A 230 29.44 -4.14 23.84
N ASP A 231 28.19 -4.63 23.97
CA ASP A 231 27.82 -5.71 24.87
C ASP A 231 28.27 -7.10 24.35
N GLU A 232 28.38 -7.26 23.00
CA GLU A 232 28.73 -8.52 22.35
C GLU A 232 29.93 -8.38 21.36
N PRO A 233 31.11 -7.95 21.82
CA PRO A 233 32.23 -7.61 20.93
C PRO A 233 32.88 -8.83 20.24
N ASN A 234 32.59 -10.07 20.68
CA ASN A 234 33.33 -11.24 20.24
C ASN A 234 32.60 -12.08 19.17
N HIS A 235 31.37 -11.73 18.80
CA HIS A 235 30.58 -12.55 17.88
C HIS A 235 30.53 -11.99 16.46
N TRP A 236 30.42 -10.67 16.35
CA TRP A 236 30.34 -9.93 15.08
C TRP A 236 31.10 -8.61 15.21
N ASP A 237 31.81 -8.20 14.14
CA ASP A 237 32.54 -6.93 14.14
C ASP A 237 31.59 -5.75 14.19
N HIS A 238 30.46 -5.87 13.46
CA HIS A 238 29.43 -4.84 13.41
C HIS A 238 28.03 -5.43 13.32
N THR A 239 27.15 -4.99 14.19
CA THR A 239 25.71 -5.21 14.09
C THR A 239 25.05 -3.90 13.73
N TYR A 240 24.11 -3.93 12.80
CA TYR A 240 23.29 -2.79 12.45
C TYR A 240 21.86 -3.20 12.13
N MET A 241 20.92 -2.28 12.37
CA MET A 241 19.52 -2.40 12.08
C MET A 241 18.94 -1.02 11.79
N TRP A 242 17.81 -1.00 11.15
CA TRP A 242 17.08 0.23 10.83
C TRP A 242 15.61 0.08 11.15
N ALA A 243 14.97 1.18 11.54
CA ALA A 243 13.54 1.25 11.76
C ALA A 243 12.88 1.94 10.56
N ASP A 244 12.02 1.22 9.87
CA ASP A 244 11.39 1.65 8.63
C ASP A 244 9.90 1.93 8.81
N GLY A 245 9.40 2.99 8.17
CA GLY A 245 8.00 3.13 7.86
C GLY A 245 7.58 2.17 6.74
N LYS A 246 6.30 2.10 6.41
CA LYS A 246 5.81 1.21 5.33
C LYS A 246 6.52 1.46 3.99
N LEU A 247 6.58 2.73 3.56
CA LEU A 247 7.20 3.09 2.28
C LEU A 247 8.70 2.77 2.29
N ASP A 248 9.40 3.04 3.39
CA ASP A 248 10.81 2.71 3.57
C ASP A 248 11.06 1.20 3.40
N PHE A 249 10.25 0.37 4.07
CA PHE A 249 10.33 -1.08 4.01
C PHE A 249 10.18 -1.61 2.57
N PHE A 250 9.14 -1.16 1.86
CA PHE A 250 8.93 -1.57 0.46
C PHE A 250 10.04 -1.07 -0.46
N ALA A 251 10.52 0.17 -0.24
CA ALA A 251 11.61 0.73 -1.02
C ALA A 251 12.90 -0.08 -0.88
N ARG A 252 13.26 -0.48 0.35
CA ARG A 252 14.42 -1.36 0.58
C ARG A 252 14.27 -2.69 -0.15
N GLY A 253 13.09 -3.32 -0.06
CA GLY A 253 12.84 -4.60 -0.72
C GLY A 253 12.92 -4.50 -2.24
N ILE A 254 12.34 -3.47 -2.85
CA ILE A 254 12.29 -3.30 -4.30
C ILE A 254 13.65 -2.87 -4.86
N LEU A 255 14.34 -1.95 -4.18
CA LEU A 255 15.63 -1.40 -4.63
C LEU A 255 16.83 -2.21 -4.13
N ASN A 256 16.59 -3.25 -3.33
CA ASN A 256 17.64 -4.04 -2.65
C ASN A 256 18.65 -3.13 -1.91
N ASN A 257 18.13 -2.15 -1.16
CA ASN A 257 18.93 -1.15 -0.47
C ASN A 257 19.13 -1.51 1.01
N ASP A 258 20.39 -1.71 1.38
CA ASP A 258 20.81 -2.10 2.73
C ASP A 258 21.52 -0.99 3.49
N GLU A 259 21.51 0.24 2.97
CA GLU A 259 22.13 1.38 3.62
C GLU A 259 21.36 1.80 4.88
N VAL A 260 22.06 2.01 5.97
CA VAL A 260 21.47 2.49 7.23
C VAL A 260 20.93 3.92 7.07
N ALA A 261 21.63 4.75 6.29
CA ALA A 261 21.33 6.17 6.14
C ALA A 261 20.10 6.49 5.26
N GLY A 262 19.66 5.56 4.43
CA GLY A 262 18.55 5.81 3.53
C GLY A 262 17.86 4.54 3.05
N SER A 263 16.53 4.58 2.93
CA SER A 263 15.71 3.46 2.47
C SER A 263 15.58 3.38 0.94
N GLY A 264 15.86 4.46 0.23
CA GLY A 264 15.52 4.60 -1.18
C GLY A 264 14.04 4.97 -1.44
N ALA A 265 13.27 5.32 -0.42
CA ALA A 265 11.84 5.66 -0.54
C ALA A 265 11.57 6.80 -1.54
N ALA A 266 12.41 7.84 -1.53
CA ALA A 266 12.30 8.95 -2.47
C ALA A 266 12.53 8.51 -3.92
N GLN A 267 13.51 7.63 -4.16
CA GLN A 267 13.82 7.07 -5.48
C GLN A 267 12.67 6.18 -5.97
N LEU A 268 12.11 5.33 -5.08
CA LEU A 268 10.95 4.50 -5.42
C LEU A 268 9.76 5.37 -5.79
N LEU A 269 9.43 6.37 -4.98
CA LEU A 269 8.31 7.27 -5.24
C LEU A 269 8.50 8.04 -6.55
N ALA A 270 9.71 8.57 -6.80
CA ALA A 270 10.04 9.24 -8.06
C ALA A 270 9.88 8.31 -9.26
N GLY A 271 10.32 7.05 -9.15
CA GLY A 271 10.14 6.02 -10.17
C GLY A 271 8.67 5.71 -10.46
N ILE A 272 7.84 5.57 -9.42
CA ILE A 272 6.40 5.35 -9.55
C ILE A 272 5.75 6.54 -10.25
N VAL A 273 6.02 7.78 -9.81
CA VAL A 273 5.47 8.99 -10.43
C VAL A 273 5.90 9.11 -11.88
N PHE A 274 7.17 8.85 -12.18
CA PHE A 274 7.69 8.85 -13.55
C PHE A 274 6.98 7.82 -14.44
N ALA A 275 6.81 6.59 -13.96
CA ALA A 275 6.10 5.53 -14.68
C ALA A 275 4.63 5.91 -14.94
N MET A 276 3.94 6.51 -13.95
CA MET A 276 2.56 7.01 -14.12
C MET A 276 2.49 8.13 -15.16
N LEU A 277 3.43 9.07 -15.15
CA LEU A 277 3.50 10.15 -16.15
C LEU A 277 3.78 9.61 -17.55
N LEU A 278 4.69 8.65 -17.68
CA LEU A 278 5.00 7.99 -18.97
C LEU A 278 3.77 7.23 -19.50
N PHE A 279 3.07 6.50 -18.64
CA PHE A 279 1.84 5.80 -19.00
C PHE A 279 0.75 6.78 -19.47
N MET A 280 0.65 7.96 -18.84
CA MET A 280 -0.30 9.00 -19.18
C MET A 280 0.06 9.71 -20.50
N LEU A 281 1.34 9.72 -20.88
CA LEU A 281 1.82 10.42 -22.09
C LEU A 281 1.26 9.81 -23.38
N LEU A 282 1.19 8.46 -23.47
CA LEU A 282 0.73 7.77 -24.69
C LEU A 282 -0.72 8.12 -25.06
N PRO A 283 -1.72 8.00 -24.15
CA PRO A 283 -3.08 8.45 -24.43
C PRO A 283 -3.18 9.96 -24.68
N ALA A 284 -2.36 10.79 -23.99
CA ALA A 284 -2.35 12.24 -24.22
C ALA A 284 -1.91 12.56 -25.65
N LEU A 285 -0.84 11.96 -26.15
CA LEU A 285 -0.40 12.13 -27.53
C LEU A 285 -1.45 11.66 -28.54
N ASN A 286 -2.09 10.54 -28.27
CA ASN A 286 -3.19 10.05 -29.12
C ASN A 286 -4.36 11.04 -29.18
N LEU A 287 -4.77 11.59 -28.02
CA LEU A 287 -5.82 12.61 -27.95
C LEU A 287 -5.42 13.92 -28.69
N ILE A 288 -4.15 14.36 -28.57
CA ILE A 288 -3.63 15.52 -29.30
C ILE A 288 -3.75 15.30 -30.81
N ASN A 289 -3.36 14.12 -31.30
CA ASN A 289 -3.45 13.79 -32.72
C ASN A 289 -4.89 13.74 -33.23
N LEU A 290 -5.79 13.07 -32.48
CA LEU A 290 -7.21 12.98 -32.82
C LEU A 290 -7.92 14.35 -32.75
N ASN A 291 -7.59 15.18 -31.77
CA ASN A 291 -8.12 16.53 -31.65
C ASN A 291 -7.60 17.42 -32.77
N SER A 292 -6.33 17.27 -33.17
CA SER A 292 -5.79 18.01 -34.34
C SER A 292 -6.54 17.65 -35.62
N GLY A 293 -6.85 16.37 -35.84
CA GLY A 293 -7.67 15.93 -36.98
C GLY A 293 -9.08 16.56 -36.98
N ARG A 294 -9.77 16.57 -35.82
CA ARG A 294 -11.09 17.22 -35.67
C ARG A 294 -11.07 18.72 -35.99
N ILE A 295 -10.00 19.38 -35.60
CA ILE A 295 -9.79 20.80 -35.84
C ILE A 295 -9.65 21.09 -37.32
N MET A 296 -8.85 20.26 -38.03
CA MET A 296 -8.71 20.39 -39.48
C MET A 296 -10.05 20.19 -40.22
N GLU A 297 -10.90 19.26 -39.78
CA GLU A 297 -12.25 19.06 -40.32
C GLU A 297 -13.17 20.29 -40.09
N ARG A 298 -12.90 21.10 -39.05
CA ARG A 298 -13.65 22.31 -38.72
C ARG A 298 -12.95 23.62 -39.19
N ALA A 299 -11.85 23.50 -39.97
CA ALA A 299 -11.06 24.67 -40.36
C ALA A 299 -11.87 25.74 -41.10
N ALA A 300 -12.77 25.32 -41.98
CA ALA A 300 -13.67 26.24 -42.67
C ALA A 300 -14.64 27.01 -41.74
N GLU A 301 -15.27 26.29 -40.79
CA GLU A 301 -16.13 26.89 -39.77
C GLU A 301 -15.38 27.92 -38.93
N ILE A 302 -14.17 27.63 -38.56
CA ILE A 302 -13.31 28.50 -37.77
C ILE A 302 -12.83 29.69 -38.56
N GLY A 303 -12.50 29.47 -39.85
CA GLY A 303 -12.19 30.57 -40.79
C GLY A 303 -13.34 31.59 -40.89
N VAL A 304 -14.58 31.12 -41.01
CA VAL A 304 -15.77 31.97 -41.02
C VAL A 304 -15.90 32.77 -39.71
N ARG A 305 -15.77 32.07 -38.53
CA ARG A 305 -15.86 32.77 -37.23
C ARG A 305 -14.78 33.84 -37.06
N LYS A 306 -13.55 33.58 -37.51
CA LYS A 306 -12.47 34.58 -37.50
C LYS A 306 -12.76 35.75 -38.45
N ALA A 307 -13.32 35.49 -39.62
CA ALA A 307 -13.73 36.55 -40.56
C ALA A 307 -14.82 37.47 -39.95
N PHE A 308 -15.67 36.93 -39.07
CA PHE A 308 -16.66 37.68 -38.30
C PHE A 308 -16.11 38.25 -36.97
N GLY A 309 -14.79 38.25 -36.75
CA GLY A 309 -14.15 38.94 -35.63
C GLY A 309 -13.94 38.10 -34.36
N ALA A 310 -14.15 36.79 -34.39
CA ALA A 310 -13.84 35.94 -33.25
C ALA A 310 -12.35 35.98 -32.91
N SER A 311 -11.99 36.24 -31.65
CA SER A 311 -10.62 36.29 -31.19
C SER A 311 -10.00 34.87 -31.07
N ASN A 312 -8.69 34.77 -31.26
CA ASN A 312 -7.97 33.51 -31.09
C ASN A 312 -8.17 32.95 -29.70
N SER A 313 -8.24 33.79 -28.67
CA SER A 313 -8.42 33.38 -27.27
C SER A 313 -9.79 32.73 -27.02
N GLU A 314 -10.85 33.24 -27.63
CA GLU A 314 -12.21 32.68 -27.50
C GLU A 314 -12.30 31.29 -28.11
N LEU A 315 -11.71 31.12 -29.29
CA LEU A 315 -11.67 29.81 -29.96
C LEU A 315 -10.86 28.78 -29.12
N VAL A 316 -9.68 29.18 -28.60
CA VAL A 316 -8.86 28.30 -27.73
C VAL A 316 -9.66 27.94 -26.47
N LYS A 317 -10.28 28.90 -25.78
CA LYS A 317 -11.08 28.63 -24.57
C LYS A 317 -12.22 27.66 -24.85
N GLN A 318 -12.92 27.81 -25.98
CA GLN A 318 -14.01 26.91 -26.35
C GLN A 318 -13.52 25.48 -26.54
N PHE A 319 -12.41 25.25 -27.27
CA PHE A 319 -11.87 23.92 -27.50
C PHE A 319 -11.31 23.26 -26.24
N VAL A 320 -10.63 24.05 -25.41
CA VAL A 320 -10.13 23.56 -24.11
C VAL A 320 -11.32 23.15 -23.23
N MET A 321 -12.39 23.96 -23.20
CA MET A 321 -13.58 23.62 -22.43
C MET A 321 -14.27 22.35 -22.94
N GLU A 322 -14.41 22.18 -24.27
CA GLU A 322 -14.93 20.93 -24.86
C GLU A 322 -14.12 19.69 -24.42
N ASN A 323 -12.78 19.82 -24.42
CA ASN A 323 -11.91 18.71 -23.99
C ASN A 323 -12.00 18.45 -22.48
N ILE A 324 -12.05 19.49 -21.64
CA ILE A 324 -12.24 19.33 -20.19
C ILE A 324 -13.56 18.59 -19.91
N LEU A 325 -14.66 19.00 -20.55
CA LEU A 325 -15.95 18.33 -20.37
C LEU A 325 -15.91 16.86 -20.82
N LEU A 326 -15.25 16.57 -21.94
CA LEU A 326 -15.06 15.21 -22.40
C LEU A 326 -14.23 14.38 -21.40
N CYS A 327 -13.14 14.95 -20.87
CA CYS A 327 -12.29 14.31 -19.88
C CYS A 327 -13.01 14.13 -18.53
N LEU A 328 -13.83 15.05 -18.10
CA LEU A 328 -14.65 14.91 -16.91
C LEU A 328 -15.69 13.80 -17.06
N PHE A 329 -16.36 13.73 -18.22
CA PHE A 329 -17.29 12.64 -18.50
C PHE A 329 -16.57 11.28 -18.56
N GLY A 330 -15.44 11.22 -19.28
CA GLY A 330 -14.57 10.03 -19.31
C GLY A 330 -14.03 9.66 -17.94
N GLY A 331 -13.66 10.66 -17.12
CA GLY A 331 -13.24 10.48 -15.74
C GLY A 331 -14.31 9.90 -14.84
N ALA A 332 -15.55 10.38 -14.95
CA ALA A 332 -16.70 9.84 -14.22
C ALA A 332 -16.97 8.36 -14.58
N LEU A 333 -16.95 8.03 -15.88
CA LEU A 333 -17.03 6.64 -16.33
C LEU A 333 -15.82 5.81 -15.83
N GLY A 334 -14.62 6.39 -15.90
CA GLY A 334 -13.39 5.79 -15.38
C GLY A 334 -13.49 5.42 -13.91
N LEU A 335 -14.07 6.27 -13.07
CA LEU A 335 -14.33 5.98 -11.65
C LEU A 335 -15.27 4.79 -11.45
N ILE A 336 -16.35 4.72 -12.24
CA ILE A 336 -17.29 3.59 -12.19
C ILE A 336 -16.57 2.29 -12.55
N PHE A 337 -15.83 2.28 -13.67
CA PHE A 337 -15.08 1.11 -14.10
C PHE A 337 -13.93 0.77 -13.14
N THR A 338 -13.27 1.75 -12.53
CA THR A 338 -12.28 1.51 -11.47
C THR A 338 -12.91 0.76 -10.30
N LYS A 339 -14.08 1.20 -9.82
CA LYS A 339 -14.80 0.50 -8.75
C LYS A 339 -15.11 -0.95 -9.13
N LEU A 340 -15.61 -1.17 -10.35
CA LEU A 340 -15.89 -2.51 -10.86
C LEU A 340 -14.61 -3.37 -10.95
N THR A 341 -13.50 -2.78 -11.39
CA THR A 341 -12.20 -3.45 -11.47
C THR A 341 -11.69 -3.86 -10.08
N LEU A 342 -11.82 -2.96 -9.08
CA LEU A 342 -11.41 -3.26 -7.70
C LEU A 342 -12.29 -4.35 -7.08
N ILE A 343 -13.60 -4.34 -7.30
CA ILE A 343 -14.52 -5.42 -6.87
C ILE A 343 -14.15 -6.73 -7.55
N TRP A 344 -13.88 -6.72 -8.85
CA TRP A 344 -13.45 -7.92 -9.57
C TRP A 344 -12.12 -8.44 -9.02
N LEU A 345 -11.14 -7.57 -8.80
CA LEU A 345 -9.83 -7.93 -8.27
C LEU A 345 -9.94 -8.56 -6.86
N SER A 346 -10.80 -8.02 -5.99
CA SER A 346 -11.04 -8.58 -4.67
C SER A 346 -11.74 -9.96 -4.72
N ASN A 347 -12.60 -10.21 -5.73
CA ASN A 347 -13.28 -11.48 -5.88
C ASN A 347 -12.41 -12.59 -6.48
N VAL A 348 -11.41 -12.24 -7.30
CA VAL A 348 -10.49 -13.21 -7.92
C VAL A 348 -9.47 -13.76 -6.90
N ASN A 349 -9.38 -13.18 -5.70
CA ASN A 349 -8.47 -13.62 -4.63
C ASN A 349 -7.00 -13.79 -5.07
N LEU A 350 -6.54 -12.96 -6.03
CA LEU A 350 -5.13 -12.94 -6.43
C LEU A 350 -4.20 -12.61 -5.25
N VAL A 351 -4.70 -11.79 -4.35
CA VAL A 351 -4.06 -11.51 -3.07
C VAL A 351 -5.09 -11.81 -1.98
N PRO A 352 -4.83 -12.77 -1.07
CA PRO A 352 -5.78 -13.14 -0.02
C PRO A 352 -6.26 -11.92 0.78
N TYR A 353 -7.56 -11.83 1.05
CA TYR A 353 -8.19 -10.78 1.86
C TYR A 353 -8.06 -9.35 1.35
N MET A 354 -7.64 -9.13 0.09
CA MET A 354 -7.47 -7.80 -0.48
C MET A 354 -8.83 -7.11 -0.66
N LYS A 355 -9.11 -6.15 0.20
CA LYS A 355 -10.24 -5.22 0.08
C LYS A 355 -9.67 -3.82 -0.21
N VAL A 356 -9.74 -3.38 -1.46
CA VAL A 356 -9.34 -2.02 -1.84
C VAL A 356 -10.58 -1.20 -2.10
N ASP A 357 -10.82 -0.22 -1.26
CA ASP A 357 -11.93 0.72 -1.41
C ASP A 357 -11.48 2.03 -2.07
N LEU A 358 -12.39 2.61 -2.86
CA LEU A 358 -12.20 3.96 -3.40
C LEU A 358 -12.39 4.98 -2.26
N SER A 359 -11.29 5.54 -1.79
CA SER A 359 -11.34 6.65 -0.84
C SER A 359 -11.75 7.96 -1.54
N PHE A 360 -12.25 8.93 -0.75
CA PHE A 360 -12.52 10.28 -1.25
C PHE A 360 -11.27 10.95 -1.85
N ALA A 361 -10.08 10.64 -1.31
CA ALA A 361 -8.82 11.15 -1.84
C ALA A 361 -8.54 10.63 -3.25
N VAL A 362 -8.72 9.32 -3.52
CA VAL A 362 -8.57 8.75 -4.87
C VAL A 362 -9.56 9.38 -5.85
N PHE A 363 -10.81 9.64 -5.40
CA PHE A 363 -11.79 10.35 -6.20
C PHE A 363 -11.33 11.76 -6.55
N ALA A 364 -10.84 12.53 -5.56
CA ALA A 364 -10.33 13.88 -5.77
C ALA A 364 -9.12 13.91 -6.72
N TYR A 365 -8.16 12.97 -6.55
CA TYR A 365 -7.03 12.84 -7.47
C TYR A 365 -7.49 12.51 -8.89
N GLY A 366 -8.46 11.61 -9.06
CA GLY A 366 -9.03 11.29 -10.36
C GLY A 366 -9.64 12.52 -11.05
N PHE A 367 -10.35 13.33 -10.31
CA PHE A 367 -10.93 14.57 -10.81
C PHE A 367 -9.86 15.58 -11.27
N VAL A 368 -8.82 15.77 -10.45
CA VAL A 368 -7.67 16.64 -10.80
C VAL A 368 -6.95 16.13 -12.05
N ILE A 369 -6.66 14.82 -12.10
CA ILE A 369 -6.02 14.18 -13.25
C ILE A 369 -6.86 14.37 -14.51
N ALA A 370 -8.18 14.19 -14.45
CA ALA A 370 -9.08 14.41 -15.59
C ALA A 370 -9.03 15.84 -16.13
N ILE A 371 -9.01 16.84 -15.24
CA ILE A 371 -8.87 18.25 -15.62
C ILE A 371 -7.51 18.51 -16.27
N VAL A 372 -6.42 18.09 -15.65
CA VAL A 372 -5.06 18.26 -16.20
C VAL A 372 -4.95 17.61 -17.57
N PHE A 373 -5.49 16.41 -17.72
CA PHE A 373 -5.49 15.69 -18.99
C PHE A 373 -6.31 16.43 -20.06
N GLY A 374 -7.48 16.96 -19.70
CA GLY A 374 -8.32 17.76 -20.58
C GLY A 374 -7.63 19.03 -21.06
N VAL A 375 -6.95 19.72 -20.16
CA VAL A 375 -6.16 20.92 -20.50
C VAL A 375 -5.00 20.58 -21.43
N LEU A 376 -4.16 19.62 -21.06
CA LEU A 376 -2.99 19.24 -21.86
C LEU A 376 -3.36 18.74 -23.27
N SER A 377 -4.39 17.91 -23.38
CA SER A 377 -4.85 17.39 -24.68
C SER A 377 -5.57 18.41 -25.54
N GLY A 378 -6.12 19.48 -24.94
CA GLY A 378 -6.86 20.53 -25.62
C GLY A 378 -6.03 21.75 -26.02
N VAL A 379 -5.10 22.19 -25.16
CA VAL A 379 -4.33 23.43 -25.38
C VAL A 379 -3.42 23.35 -26.61
N ILE A 380 -2.69 22.27 -26.79
CA ILE A 380 -1.74 22.16 -27.91
C ILE A 380 -2.44 22.22 -29.27
N PRO A 381 -3.49 21.42 -29.56
CA PRO A 381 -4.23 21.53 -30.81
C PRO A 381 -4.90 22.88 -30.99
N ALA A 382 -5.54 23.40 -29.93
CA ALA A 382 -6.22 24.69 -29.97
C ALA A 382 -5.28 25.86 -30.28
N TRP A 383 -4.06 25.84 -29.69
CA TRP A 383 -3.04 26.85 -29.98
C TRP A 383 -2.53 26.77 -31.42
N LYS A 384 -2.26 25.55 -31.94
CA LYS A 384 -1.90 25.40 -33.37
C LYS A 384 -2.95 25.96 -34.27
N MET A 385 -4.23 25.74 -33.97
CA MET A 385 -5.36 26.21 -34.74
C MET A 385 -5.59 27.72 -34.68
N SER A 386 -5.35 28.33 -33.53
CA SER A 386 -5.45 29.77 -33.38
C SER A 386 -4.52 30.55 -34.32
N ARG A 387 -3.49 29.92 -34.85
CA ARG A 387 -2.51 30.46 -35.79
C ARG A 387 -2.84 30.18 -37.26
N LEU A 388 -3.94 29.45 -37.58
CA LEU A 388 -4.35 29.21 -38.95
C LEU A 388 -4.78 30.53 -39.61
N ASP A 389 -4.27 30.78 -40.83
CA ASP A 389 -4.68 31.89 -41.67
C ASP A 389 -6.13 31.67 -42.16
N PRO A 390 -7.05 32.61 -41.92
CA PRO A 390 -8.43 32.49 -42.37
C PRO A 390 -8.58 32.26 -43.88
N VAL A 391 -7.71 32.87 -44.71
CA VAL A 391 -7.73 32.75 -46.17
C VAL A 391 -7.37 31.32 -46.61
N LEU A 392 -6.35 30.71 -45.97
CA LEU A 392 -5.96 29.34 -46.25
C LEU A 392 -7.00 28.32 -45.75
N ALA A 393 -7.64 28.63 -44.61
CA ALA A 393 -8.71 27.81 -44.04
C ALA A 393 -9.98 27.77 -44.92
N LEU A 394 -10.31 28.89 -45.60
CA LEU A 394 -11.46 28.99 -46.49
C LEU A 394 -11.21 28.45 -47.91
N LYS A 395 -9.96 28.49 -48.41
CA LYS A 395 -9.61 27.92 -49.72
C LYS A 395 -9.57 26.41 -49.78
N GLY A 396 -9.77 25.75 -48.61
CA GLY A 396 -9.60 24.29 -48.50
C GLY A 396 -8.12 23.95 -48.66
N ALA A 397 -7.46 23.57 -47.59
CA ALA A 397 -6.12 23.02 -47.73
C ALA A 397 -6.22 21.86 -48.71
N ALA A 398 -5.62 22.03 -49.86
CA ALA A 398 -5.42 20.98 -50.84
C ALA A 398 -4.50 19.90 -50.28
#